data_1d29b775726e5904f35d6d5acba954ae
#
_entry.id   1d29b775726e5904f35d6d5acba954ae
#
_cell.length_a   1.000
_cell.length_b   1.000
_cell.length_c   1.000
_cell.angle_alpha   90.00
_cell.angle_beta   90.00
_cell.angle_gamma   90.00
#
_symmetry.space_group_name_H-M   'P 1'
#
loop_
_entity.id
_entity.type
_entity.pdbx_description
1 polymer ?
#
loop_
_entity_poly.entity_id
_entity_poly.type
_entity_poly.pdbx_seq_one_letter_code
_entity_poly.pdbx_strand_id
1 'polypeptide(L)'
;MTTNRILNWQGCNNVRDLGGMTASNGYKTRWGTIVRGDQPANLTNEGWDALYQHGIRTILSLRTHGLEEKDHPIVVSPRSDIQVISVEIEDVTNKEFVEKWATSDLWGTPLYWIDALNLWAHRHAAALQAIAQAQPGGVFLHCKRGYDRTGIISFLLLNLVGVSLQDITADYELSADPVRDQLLAERNTNAYEVLQRTLAGIDLENYLLEGGMSQSDINAIKEKLLETNL
;
A
#
# COMPACT_ATOMS: atom_id res chain seq x y z
N MET A 1 -9.77 25.09 0.21
CA MET A 1 -10.01 24.17 1.33
C MET A 1 -8.73 23.39 1.55
N THR A 2 -8.16 23.42 2.75
CA THR A 2 -7.02 22.56 3.09
C THR A 2 -7.54 21.13 3.16
N THR A 3 -7.23 20.34 2.17
CA THR A 3 -7.64 18.94 2.10
C THR A 3 -6.76 18.16 3.08
N ASN A 4 -7.39 17.62 4.13
CA ASN A 4 -6.67 16.81 5.12
C ASN A 4 -6.54 15.38 4.56
N ARG A 5 -5.31 14.85 4.49
CA ARG A 5 -5.06 13.49 4.04
C ARG A 5 -5.59 12.43 5.03
N ILE A 6 -5.62 12.75 6.32
CA ILE A 6 -6.12 11.82 7.36
C ILE A 6 -7.65 11.81 7.32
N LEU A 7 -8.21 10.63 7.21
CA LEU A 7 -9.65 10.40 7.09
C LEU A 7 -10.16 9.65 8.32
N ASN A 8 -11.32 10.09 8.83
CA ASN A 8 -11.96 9.45 9.97
C ASN A 8 -13.13 8.59 9.49
N TRP A 9 -12.86 7.33 9.22
CA TRP A 9 -13.90 6.35 8.91
C TRP A 9 -14.17 5.49 10.14
N GLN A 10 -15.37 5.60 10.70
CA GLN A 10 -15.71 4.94 11.95
C GLN A 10 -15.55 3.41 11.82
N GLY A 11 -14.72 2.84 12.69
CA GLY A 11 -14.40 1.40 12.70
C GLY A 11 -13.22 1.02 11.78
N CYS A 12 -12.54 1.99 11.17
CA CYS A 12 -11.30 1.76 10.42
C CYS A 12 -10.23 2.75 10.88
N ASN A 13 -9.02 2.27 11.09
CA ASN A 13 -7.92 3.08 11.60
C ASN A 13 -6.85 3.30 10.52
N ASN A 14 -5.93 4.23 10.81
CA ASN A 14 -4.79 4.50 9.94
C ASN A 14 -5.22 4.89 8.51
N VAL A 15 -6.43 5.46 8.36
CA VAL A 15 -7.01 5.77 7.05
C VAL A 15 -6.49 7.11 6.56
N ARG A 16 -5.96 7.14 5.35
CA ARG A 16 -5.52 8.36 4.69
C ARG A 16 -5.49 8.27 3.17
N ASP A 17 -5.72 9.40 2.54
CA ASP A 17 -5.61 9.60 1.09
C ASP A 17 -4.15 9.81 0.70
N LEU A 18 -3.69 9.20 -0.38
CA LEU A 18 -2.37 9.46 -0.96
C LEU A 18 -2.37 10.65 -1.94
N GLY A 19 -3.46 11.38 -2.02
CA GLY A 19 -3.59 12.59 -2.84
C GLY A 19 -2.83 13.80 -2.27
N GLY A 20 -2.56 14.78 -3.12
CA GLY A 20 -1.95 16.06 -2.79
C GLY A 20 -0.43 16.05 -2.59
N MET A 21 0.25 14.90 -2.76
CA MET A 21 1.70 14.80 -2.69
C MET A 21 2.33 15.29 -3.99
N THR A 22 3.49 15.95 -3.91
CA THR A 22 4.16 16.50 -5.09
C THR A 22 5.04 15.44 -5.76
N ALA A 23 4.79 15.20 -7.04
CA ALA A 23 5.60 14.35 -7.92
C ALA A 23 6.78 15.12 -8.53
N SER A 24 7.79 14.41 -9.05
CA SER A 24 9.03 15.01 -9.59
C SER A 24 8.81 15.95 -10.78
N ASN A 25 7.72 15.76 -11.53
CA ASN A 25 7.32 16.62 -12.66
C ASN A 25 6.53 17.86 -12.24
N GLY A 26 6.36 18.10 -10.94
CA GLY A 26 5.57 19.20 -10.38
C GLY A 26 4.07 18.97 -10.31
N TYR A 27 3.57 17.86 -10.84
CA TYR A 27 2.17 17.45 -10.66
C TYR A 27 1.94 16.98 -9.22
N LYS A 28 0.67 16.92 -8.83
CA LYS A 28 0.27 16.33 -7.56
C LYS A 28 -0.40 14.99 -7.76
N THR A 29 -0.29 14.14 -6.76
CA THR A 29 -1.11 12.94 -6.71
C THR A 29 -2.58 13.33 -6.54
N ARG A 30 -3.44 12.65 -7.31
CA ARG A 30 -4.88 12.96 -7.38
C ARG A 30 -5.58 12.48 -6.11
N TRP A 31 -6.39 13.35 -5.53
CA TRP A 31 -7.26 13.04 -4.40
C TRP A 31 -8.32 12.00 -4.74
N GLY A 32 -8.69 11.18 -3.76
CA GLY A 32 -9.72 10.15 -3.90
C GLY A 32 -9.33 8.97 -4.80
N THR A 33 -8.09 8.93 -5.29
CA THR A 33 -7.63 7.85 -6.17
C THR A 33 -7.14 6.64 -5.41
N ILE A 34 -6.25 6.85 -4.45
CA ILE A 34 -5.74 5.80 -3.57
C ILE A 34 -5.89 6.25 -2.13
N VAL A 35 -6.64 5.48 -1.38
CA VAL A 35 -6.77 5.62 0.08
C VAL A 35 -6.21 4.37 0.72
N ARG A 36 -5.45 4.50 1.78
CA ARG A 36 -4.90 3.36 2.53
C ARG A 36 -5.41 3.34 3.97
N GLY A 37 -5.46 2.17 4.57
CA GLY A 37 -5.88 2.01 5.96
C GLY A 37 -5.67 0.59 6.48
N ASP A 38 -6.22 0.31 7.67
CA ASP A 38 -6.33 -1.05 8.20
C ASP A 38 -7.49 -1.80 7.54
N GLN A 39 -7.71 -3.04 7.95
CA GLN A 39 -8.78 -3.87 7.40
C GLN A 39 -10.17 -3.27 7.71
N PRO A 40 -11.08 -3.19 6.72
CA PRO A 40 -12.40 -2.58 6.88
C PRO A 40 -13.42 -3.48 7.58
N ALA A 41 -12.97 -4.57 8.22
CA ALA A 41 -13.86 -5.56 8.85
C ALA A 41 -14.72 -4.99 9.99
N ASN A 42 -14.28 -3.90 10.62
CA ASN A 42 -14.97 -3.26 11.73
C ASN A 42 -15.64 -1.93 11.33
N LEU A 43 -15.67 -1.59 10.04
CA LEU A 43 -16.40 -0.40 9.59
C LEU A 43 -17.86 -0.46 10.01
N THR A 44 -18.32 0.60 10.66
CA THR A 44 -19.76 0.79 10.91
C THR A 44 -20.48 1.19 9.63
N ASN A 45 -21.80 1.32 9.68
CA ASN A 45 -22.56 1.83 8.53
C ASN A 45 -22.11 3.23 8.13
N GLU A 46 -21.83 4.10 9.11
CA GLU A 46 -21.31 5.45 8.90
C GLU A 46 -19.89 5.41 8.27
N GLY A 47 -19.07 4.46 8.71
CA GLY A 47 -17.74 4.24 8.12
C GLY A 47 -17.84 3.77 6.66
N TRP A 48 -18.73 2.86 6.33
CA TRP A 48 -19.00 2.44 4.96
C TRP A 48 -19.56 3.57 4.10
N ASP A 49 -20.42 4.41 4.65
CA ASP A 49 -20.95 5.59 3.96
C ASP A 49 -19.83 6.62 3.68
N ALA A 50 -18.96 6.87 4.66
CA ALA A 50 -17.82 7.76 4.49
C ALA A 50 -16.85 7.27 3.41
N LEU A 51 -16.53 5.98 3.41
CA LEU A 51 -15.71 5.33 2.36
C LEU A 51 -16.33 5.53 0.97
N TYR A 52 -17.62 5.27 0.86
CA TYR A 52 -18.35 5.38 -0.40
C TYR A 52 -18.44 6.84 -0.90
N GLN A 53 -18.73 7.79 0.01
CA GLN A 53 -18.84 9.22 -0.29
C GLN A 53 -17.46 9.81 -0.66
N HIS A 54 -16.37 9.25 -0.15
CA HIS A 54 -15.01 9.62 -0.57
C HIS A 54 -14.70 9.19 -2.02
N GLY A 55 -15.57 8.42 -2.65
CA GLY A 55 -15.43 7.98 -4.03
C GLY A 55 -14.83 6.59 -4.20
N ILE A 56 -14.62 5.84 -3.13
CA ILE A 56 -14.07 4.47 -3.21
C ILE A 56 -15.08 3.55 -3.91
N ARG A 57 -14.59 2.81 -4.91
CA ARG A 57 -15.35 1.81 -5.65
C ARG A 57 -14.65 0.46 -5.74
N THR A 58 -13.39 0.41 -5.34
CA THR A 58 -12.62 -0.84 -5.27
C THR A 58 -11.93 -0.94 -3.92
N ILE A 59 -12.00 -2.10 -3.29
CA ILE A 59 -11.21 -2.46 -2.11
C ILE A 59 -10.18 -3.47 -2.55
N LEU A 60 -8.90 -3.17 -2.37
CA LEU A 60 -7.80 -4.09 -2.62
C LEU A 60 -7.25 -4.60 -1.30
N SER A 61 -7.54 -5.87 -1.02
CA SER A 61 -7.06 -6.58 0.16
C SER A 61 -5.72 -7.26 -0.15
N LEU A 62 -4.67 -6.83 0.54
CA LEU A 62 -3.33 -7.40 0.44
C LEU A 62 -3.19 -8.57 1.41
N ARG A 63 -3.49 -9.76 0.94
CA ARG A 63 -3.39 -10.98 1.76
C ARG A 63 -1.95 -11.50 1.81
N THR A 64 -1.72 -12.39 2.75
CA THR A 64 -0.50 -13.21 2.83
C THR A 64 -0.90 -14.65 2.59
N HIS A 65 -0.27 -15.29 1.60
CA HIS A 65 -0.51 -16.71 1.33
C HIS A 65 -0.10 -17.58 2.53
N GLY A 66 -0.94 -18.54 2.88
CA GLY A 66 -0.69 -19.47 3.99
C GLY A 66 -1.15 -18.98 5.37
N LEU A 67 -1.67 -17.74 5.52
CA LEU A 67 -2.32 -17.32 6.75
C LEU A 67 -3.77 -17.83 6.82
N GLU A 68 -4.19 -18.20 8.03
CA GLU A 68 -5.57 -18.57 8.30
C GLU A 68 -6.53 -17.38 8.12
N GLU A 69 -7.79 -17.68 7.78
CA GLU A 69 -8.82 -16.66 7.55
C GLU A 69 -9.06 -15.75 8.76
N LYS A 70 -8.97 -16.26 9.99
CA LYS A 70 -9.08 -15.47 11.22
C LYS A 70 -8.03 -14.36 11.33
N ASP A 71 -6.85 -14.57 10.74
CA ASP A 71 -5.75 -13.60 10.74
C ASP A 71 -5.84 -12.65 9.56
N HIS A 72 -6.54 -13.08 8.50
CA HIS A 72 -6.74 -12.29 7.29
C HIS A 72 -8.14 -12.53 6.70
N PRO A 73 -9.21 -12.05 7.36
CA PRO A 73 -10.57 -12.31 6.95
C PRO A 73 -10.84 -11.78 5.55
N ILE A 74 -11.74 -12.49 4.84
CA ILE A 74 -12.24 -12.00 3.55
C ILE A 74 -13.12 -10.79 3.82
N VAL A 75 -12.82 -9.69 3.12
CA VAL A 75 -13.65 -8.48 3.17
C VAL A 75 -14.91 -8.70 2.34
N VAL A 76 -16.05 -8.39 2.93
CA VAL A 76 -17.35 -8.40 2.24
C VAL A 76 -17.91 -6.98 2.32
N SER A 77 -18.06 -6.34 1.17
CA SER A 77 -18.72 -5.03 1.12
C SER A 77 -20.24 -5.17 1.25
N PRO A 78 -20.89 -4.34 2.06
CA PRO A 78 -22.35 -4.29 2.11
C PRO A 78 -22.98 -3.63 0.87
N ARG A 79 -22.13 -3.04 -0.01
CA ARG A 79 -22.55 -2.35 -1.24
C ARG A 79 -22.13 -3.14 -2.47
N SER A 80 -23.07 -3.47 -3.32
CA SER A 80 -22.86 -4.28 -4.52
C SER A 80 -22.04 -3.57 -5.61
N ASP A 81 -21.93 -2.25 -5.57
CA ASP A 81 -21.17 -1.43 -6.51
C ASP A 81 -19.72 -1.18 -6.05
N ILE A 82 -19.31 -1.74 -4.92
CA ILE A 82 -17.91 -1.78 -4.48
C ILE A 82 -17.33 -3.15 -4.82
N GLN A 83 -16.37 -3.16 -5.73
CA GLN A 83 -15.59 -4.36 -6.06
C GLN A 83 -14.59 -4.68 -4.93
N VAL A 84 -14.48 -5.93 -4.53
CA VAL A 84 -13.43 -6.41 -3.63
C VAL A 84 -12.51 -7.34 -4.38
N ILE A 85 -11.22 -6.98 -4.39
CA ILE A 85 -10.14 -7.77 -5.01
C ILE A 85 -9.20 -8.20 -3.90
N SER A 86 -8.78 -9.46 -3.89
CA SER A 86 -7.77 -9.97 -2.97
C SER A 86 -6.54 -10.39 -3.75
N VAL A 87 -5.37 -9.89 -3.34
CA VAL A 87 -4.07 -10.26 -3.90
C VAL A 87 -3.14 -10.68 -2.78
N GLU A 88 -2.54 -11.84 -2.93
CA GLU A 88 -1.57 -12.36 -1.97
C GLU A 88 -0.17 -11.87 -2.34
N ILE A 89 0.39 -10.93 -1.54
CA ILE A 89 1.69 -10.31 -1.86
C ILE A 89 2.88 -10.91 -1.11
N GLU A 90 2.62 -11.72 -0.07
CA GLU A 90 3.63 -12.45 0.70
C GLU A 90 3.24 -13.90 0.84
N ASP A 91 4.21 -14.78 1.13
CA ASP A 91 4.02 -16.22 1.24
C ASP A 91 4.73 -16.77 2.48
N VAL A 92 3.94 -17.12 3.51
CA VAL A 92 4.49 -17.73 4.74
C VAL A 92 4.75 -19.24 4.60
N THR A 93 4.50 -19.84 3.46
CA THR A 93 4.96 -21.21 3.18
C THR A 93 6.42 -21.24 2.69
N ASN A 94 6.99 -20.07 2.36
CA ASN A 94 8.41 -19.92 2.06
C ASN A 94 9.23 -20.05 3.35
N LYS A 95 9.88 -21.18 3.54
CA LYS A 95 10.60 -21.52 4.79
C LYS A 95 11.75 -20.56 5.09
N GLU A 96 12.51 -20.16 4.08
CA GLU A 96 13.64 -19.26 4.24
C GLU A 96 13.19 -17.87 4.72
N PHE A 97 12.13 -17.35 4.14
CA PHE A 97 11.54 -16.08 4.56
C PHE A 97 10.99 -16.16 6.00
N VAL A 98 10.27 -17.24 6.32
CA VAL A 98 9.70 -17.45 7.66
C VAL A 98 10.80 -17.55 8.72
N GLU A 99 11.86 -18.32 8.46
CA GLU A 99 12.98 -18.47 9.37
C GLU A 99 13.69 -17.13 9.61
N LYS A 100 13.90 -16.34 8.57
CA LYS A 100 14.61 -15.06 8.65
C LYS A 100 13.76 -13.95 9.29
N TRP A 101 12.48 -13.85 8.92
CA TRP A 101 11.66 -12.68 9.22
C TRP A 101 10.43 -12.95 10.08
N ALA A 102 9.67 -14.02 9.81
CA ALA A 102 8.40 -14.26 10.49
C ALA A 102 8.56 -14.82 11.91
N THR A 103 9.70 -15.42 12.24
CA THR A 103 10.02 -15.87 13.60
C THR A 103 10.67 -14.78 14.44
N SER A 104 10.97 -13.64 13.86
CA SER A 104 11.52 -12.46 14.53
C SER A 104 10.50 -11.33 14.56
N ASP A 105 10.64 -10.41 15.51
CA ASP A 105 9.81 -9.20 15.58
C ASP A 105 10.05 -8.23 14.40
N LEU A 106 10.99 -8.58 13.51
CA LEU A 106 11.35 -7.75 12.35
C LEU A 106 10.36 -7.84 11.18
N TRP A 107 9.50 -8.85 11.18
CA TRP A 107 8.39 -8.92 10.22
C TRP A 107 7.26 -7.98 10.65
N GLY A 108 7.32 -6.78 10.29
CA GLY A 108 6.47 -5.67 10.69
C GLY A 108 7.27 -4.39 10.69
N THR A 109 8.52 -4.49 10.18
CA THR A 109 9.40 -3.35 9.94
C THR A 109 9.74 -3.27 8.45
N PRO A 110 10.19 -2.14 7.90
CA PRO A 110 10.58 -2.08 6.50
C PRO A 110 11.89 -2.85 6.18
N LEU A 111 12.57 -3.43 7.18
CA LEU A 111 13.81 -4.16 6.99
C LEU A 111 13.66 -5.39 6.08
N TYR A 112 12.49 -6.03 6.07
CA TYR A 112 12.25 -7.21 5.22
C TYR A 112 11.83 -6.86 3.79
N TRP A 113 11.54 -5.59 3.48
CA TRP A 113 10.93 -5.21 2.21
C TRP A 113 11.77 -5.58 1.00
N ILE A 114 13.09 -5.37 1.06
CA ILE A 114 13.95 -5.72 -0.09
C ILE A 114 13.91 -7.23 -0.39
N ASP A 115 13.88 -8.07 0.64
CA ASP A 115 13.77 -9.52 0.44
C ASP A 115 12.38 -9.89 -0.12
N ALA A 116 11.31 -9.29 0.40
CA ALA A 116 9.96 -9.50 -0.10
C ALA A 116 9.84 -9.07 -1.58
N LEU A 117 10.41 -7.92 -1.94
CA LEU A 117 10.44 -7.43 -3.30
C LEU A 117 11.20 -8.40 -4.23
N ASN A 118 12.35 -8.89 -3.80
CA ASN A 118 13.14 -9.84 -4.59
C ASN A 118 12.44 -11.20 -4.76
N LEU A 119 11.77 -11.69 -3.72
CA LEU A 119 11.12 -13.00 -3.75
C LEU A 119 9.80 -13.00 -4.54
N TRP A 120 9.04 -11.90 -4.49
CA TRP A 120 7.64 -11.90 -4.93
C TRP A 120 7.32 -10.77 -5.91
N ALA A 121 8.22 -10.43 -6.80
CA ALA A 121 8.01 -9.39 -7.82
C ALA A 121 6.67 -9.55 -8.55
N HIS A 122 6.32 -10.78 -8.95
CA HIS A 122 5.07 -11.09 -9.63
C HIS A 122 3.81 -10.82 -8.78
N ARG A 123 3.90 -10.99 -7.45
CA ARG A 123 2.78 -10.72 -6.53
C ARG A 123 2.58 -9.22 -6.32
N HIS A 124 3.68 -8.46 -6.19
CA HIS A 124 3.62 -7.01 -6.11
C HIS A 124 3.12 -6.39 -7.42
N ALA A 125 3.62 -6.88 -8.54
CA ALA A 125 3.14 -6.48 -9.87
C ALA A 125 1.63 -6.77 -10.02
N ALA A 126 1.15 -7.94 -9.59
CA ALA A 126 -0.28 -8.26 -9.62
C ALA A 126 -1.13 -7.32 -8.76
N ALA A 127 -0.63 -6.85 -7.61
CA ALA A 127 -1.33 -5.87 -6.80
C ALA A 127 -1.43 -4.50 -7.50
N LEU A 128 -0.34 -4.04 -8.13
CA LEU A 128 -0.36 -2.80 -8.91
C LEU A 128 -1.24 -2.95 -10.17
N GLN A 129 -1.20 -4.08 -10.84
CA GLN A 129 -2.07 -4.37 -11.98
C GLN A 129 -3.56 -4.33 -11.60
N ALA A 130 -3.92 -4.88 -10.44
CA ALA A 130 -5.28 -4.79 -9.92
C ALA A 130 -5.73 -3.33 -9.69
N ILE A 131 -4.80 -2.44 -9.29
CA ILE A 131 -5.05 -1.00 -9.17
C ILE A 131 -5.21 -0.35 -10.55
N ALA A 132 -4.35 -0.69 -11.51
CA ALA A 132 -4.44 -0.18 -12.89
C ALA A 132 -5.78 -0.49 -13.53
N GLN A 133 -6.26 -1.71 -13.34
CA GLN A 133 -7.47 -2.28 -13.95
C GLN A 133 -8.73 -2.11 -13.08
N ALA A 134 -8.62 -1.48 -11.90
CA ALA A 134 -9.76 -1.21 -11.04
C ALA A 134 -10.82 -0.38 -11.76
N GLN A 135 -12.09 -0.68 -11.49
CA GLN A 135 -13.23 0.07 -12.03
C GLN A 135 -13.12 1.58 -11.74
N PRO A 136 -13.86 2.44 -12.48
CA PRO A 136 -13.85 3.87 -12.22
C PRO A 136 -14.17 4.21 -10.77
N GLY A 137 -13.38 5.11 -10.17
CA GLY A 137 -13.45 5.51 -8.77
C GLY A 137 -12.14 5.24 -8.03
N GLY A 138 -12.13 5.52 -6.74
CA GLY A 138 -10.98 5.32 -5.87
C GLY A 138 -10.79 3.86 -5.45
N VAL A 139 -9.55 3.54 -5.08
CA VAL A 139 -9.15 2.25 -4.53
C VAL A 139 -8.79 2.40 -3.07
N PHE A 140 -9.44 1.63 -2.19
CA PHE A 140 -9.03 1.48 -0.80
C PHE A 140 -8.07 0.29 -0.66
N LEU A 141 -6.83 0.59 -0.32
CA LEU A 141 -5.74 -0.36 -0.18
C LEU A 141 -5.53 -0.73 1.29
N HIS A 142 -5.60 -2.00 1.63
CA HIS A 142 -5.42 -2.42 3.02
C HIS A 142 -4.72 -3.77 3.17
N CYS A 143 -4.16 -3.97 4.36
CA CYS A 143 -3.78 -5.27 4.90
C CYS A 143 -4.44 -5.45 6.28
N LYS A 144 -3.81 -6.11 7.24
CA LYS A 144 -4.38 -6.25 8.60
C LYS A 144 -4.36 -4.92 9.37
N ARG A 145 -3.17 -4.29 9.50
CA ARG A 145 -2.98 -3.01 10.22
C ARG A 145 -2.84 -1.79 9.30
N GLY A 146 -2.73 -2.02 7.99
CA GLY A 146 -2.45 -0.95 7.04
C GLY A 146 -1.01 -0.42 7.08
N TYR A 147 -0.07 -1.16 7.69
CA TYR A 147 1.32 -0.73 7.92
C TYR A 147 2.25 -1.24 6.83
N ASP A 148 2.63 -2.52 6.87
CA ASP A 148 3.78 -3.06 6.13
C ASP A 148 3.44 -3.43 4.69
N ARG A 149 2.54 -4.41 4.47
CA ARG A 149 2.10 -4.80 3.11
C ARG A 149 1.46 -3.63 2.35
N THR A 150 0.61 -2.88 3.04
CA THR A 150 0.05 -1.63 2.53
C THR A 150 1.15 -0.60 2.29
N GLY A 151 2.17 -0.56 3.14
CA GLY A 151 3.35 0.29 3.02
C GLY A 151 4.14 -0.02 1.76
N ILE A 152 4.47 -1.30 1.49
CA ILE A 152 5.19 -1.71 0.27
C ILE A 152 4.46 -1.25 -0.99
N ILE A 153 3.16 -1.52 -1.11
CA ILE A 153 2.41 -1.14 -2.30
C ILE A 153 2.30 0.38 -2.43
N SER A 154 2.07 1.11 -1.33
CA SER A 154 2.08 2.59 -1.35
C SER A 154 3.45 3.14 -1.74
N PHE A 155 4.54 2.55 -1.24
CA PHE A 155 5.92 2.90 -1.59
C PHE A 155 6.17 2.73 -3.10
N LEU A 156 5.78 1.60 -3.68
CA LEU A 156 5.93 1.35 -5.12
C LEU A 156 5.09 2.33 -5.95
N LEU A 157 3.82 2.57 -5.59
CA LEU A 157 2.94 3.50 -6.29
C LEU A 157 3.48 4.94 -6.29
N LEU A 158 3.88 5.44 -5.13
CA LEU A 158 4.35 6.82 -4.98
C LEU A 158 5.70 7.05 -5.66
N ASN A 159 6.62 6.06 -5.59
CA ASN A 159 7.88 6.13 -6.34
C ASN A 159 7.65 6.09 -7.85
N LEU A 160 6.68 5.31 -8.34
CA LEU A 160 6.38 5.19 -9.76
C LEU A 160 5.95 6.52 -10.39
N VAL A 161 5.35 7.40 -9.60
CA VAL A 161 4.95 8.75 -10.03
C VAL A 161 5.94 9.84 -9.59
N GLY A 162 7.07 9.45 -8.98
CA GLY A 162 8.17 10.35 -8.63
C GLY A 162 7.89 11.25 -7.43
N VAL A 163 7.10 10.80 -6.46
CA VAL A 163 7.01 11.47 -5.15
C VAL A 163 8.32 11.32 -4.43
N SER A 164 8.75 12.37 -3.71
CA SER A 164 10.03 12.35 -3.00
C SER A 164 10.07 11.25 -1.94
N LEU A 165 11.24 10.61 -1.76
CA LEU A 165 11.42 9.59 -0.73
C LEU A 165 11.13 10.15 0.68
N GLN A 166 11.39 11.43 0.91
CA GLN A 166 11.07 12.10 2.17
C GLN A 166 9.56 12.11 2.43
N ASP A 167 8.75 12.47 1.44
CA ASP A 167 7.29 12.49 1.56
C ASP A 167 6.70 11.09 1.69
N ILE A 168 7.28 10.10 0.97
CA ILE A 168 6.90 8.69 1.08
C ILE A 168 7.19 8.16 2.48
N THR A 169 8.37 8.47 3.03
CA THR A 169 8.74 8.08 4.39
C THR A 169 7.82 8.74 5.42
N ALA A 170 7.55 10.03 5.28
CA ALA A 170 6.63 10.75 6.16
C ALA A 170 5.21 10.12 6.12
N ASP A 171 4.73 9.69 4.93
CA ASP A 171 3.48 8.93 4.85
C ASP A 171 3.57 7.60 5.59
N TYR A 172 4.65 6.85 5.41
CA TYR A 172 4.83 5.56 6.08
C TYR A 172 4.83 5.71 7.61
N GLU A 173 5.51 6.72 8.13
CA GLU A 173 5.63 7.03 9.57
C GLU A 173 4.30 7.48 10.21
N LEU A 174 3.33 7.98 9.44
CA LEU A 174 1.97 8.20 9.94
C LEU A 174 1.29 6.92 10.44
N SER A 175 1.77 5.75 10.00
CA SER A 175 1.41 4.46 10.59
C SER A 175 2.24 4.26 11.88
N ALA A 176 1.95 5.02 12.93
CA ALA A 176 2.72 5.05 14.16
C ALA A 176 2.86 3.65 14.79
N ASP A 177 4.08 3.18 14.92
CA ASP A 177 4.40 1.89 15.53
C ASP A 177 5.69 2.02 16.39
N PRO A 178 5.54 2.29 17.69
CA PRO A 178 6.68 2.47 18.60
C PRO A 178 7.61 1.25 18.66
N VAL A 179 7.09 0.03 18.47
CA VAL A 179 7.90 -1.19 18.46
C VAL A 179 8.79 -1.22 17.23
N ARG A 180 8.23 -0.91 16.04
CA ARG A 180 9.01 -0.78 14.82
C ARG A 180 10.12 0.25 14.99
N ASP A 181 9.78 1.43 15.51
CA ASP A 181 10.72 2.54 15.65
C ASP A 181 11.87 2.18 16.60
N GLN A 182 11.56 1.49 17.70
CA GLN A 182 12.58 0.96 18.61
C GLN A 182 13.48 -0.08 17.93
N LEU A 183 12.92 -1.05 17.20
CA LEU A 183 13.67 -2.09 16.50
C LEU A 183 14.62 -1.52 15.44
N LEU A 184 14.22 -0.45 14.77
CA LEU A 184 15.07 0.28 13.81
C LEU A 184 16.20 1.01 14.55
N ALA A 185 15.89 1.71 15.63
CA ALA A 185 16.87 2.45 16.44
C ALA A 185 17.94 1.52 17.04
N GLU A 186 17.55 0.34 17.55
CA GLU A 186 18.48 -0.68 18.05
C GLU A 186 19.49 -1.18 17.01
N ARG A 187 19.13 -1.00 15.71
CA ARG A 187 19.99 -1.34 14.57
C ARG A 187 20.69 -0.13 13.96
N ASN A 188 20.70 0.99 14.70
CA ASN A 188 21.28 2.25 14.25
C ASN A 188 20.78 2.68 12.87
N THR A 189 19.46 2.55 12.60
CA THR A 189 18.82 2.94 11.36
C THR A 189 17.41 3.53 11.65
N ASN A 190 16.78 4.05 10.62
CA ASN A 190 15.44 4.61 10.66
C ASN A 190 14.66 4.26 9.38
N ALA A 191 13.38 4.59 9.34
CA ALA A 191 12.53 4.27 8.19
C ALA A 191 13.08 4.87 6.89
N TYR A 192 13.53 6.14 6.91
CA TYR A 192 14.06 6.79 5.71
C TYR A 192 15.25 6.05 5.10
N GLU A 193 16.24 5.68 5.92
CA GLU A 193 17.44 4.97 5.46
C GLU A 193 17.10 3.58 4.91
N VAL A 194 16.14 2.89 5.53
CA VAL A 194 15.72 1.56 5.05
C VAL A 194 15.00 1.69 3.71
N LEU A 195 14.05 2.62 3.58
CA LEU A 195 13.34 2.87 2.33
C LEU A 195 14.30 3.33 1.21
N GLN A 196 15.31 4.16 1.57
CA GLN A 196 16.35 4.59 0.63
C GLN A 196 17.15 3.41 0.09
N ARG A 197 17.59 2.50 0.96
CA ARG A 197 18.30 1.28 0.54
C ARG A 197 17.43 0.38 -0.31
N THR A 198 16.15 0.24 0.06
CA THR A 198 15.17 -0.53 -0.70
C THR A 198 14.99 0.03 -2.10
N LEU A 199 14.82 1.35 -2.24
CA LEU A 199 14.69 2.01 -3.54
C LEU A 199 15.95 1.90 -4.40
N ALA A 200 17.13 2.04 -3.80
CA ALA A 200 18.41 1.91 -4.51
C ALA A 200 18.67 0.49 -5.03
N GLY A 201 18.01 -0.51 -4.46
CA GLY A 201 18.11 -1.92 -4.85
C GLY A 201 17.21 -2.34 -6.00
N ILE A 202 16.34 -1.46 -6.52
CA ILE A 202 15.38 -1.80 -7.58
C ILE A 202 15.36 -0.74 -8.69
N ASP A 203 15.35 -1.21 -9.95
CA ASP A 203 14.85 -0.43 -11.09
C ASP A 203 13.33 -0.66 -11.18
N LEU A 204 12.55 0.30 -10.69
CA LEU A 204 11.13 0.09 -10.43
C LEU A 204 10.31 -0.26 -11.68
N GLU A 205 10.52 0.42 -12.80
CA GLU A 205 9.76 0.10 -14.01
C GLU A 205 10.13 -1.29 -14.54
N ASN A 206 11.43 -1.59 -14.60
CA ASN A 206 11.89 -2.91 -15.02
C ASN A 206 11.43 -4.01 -14.06
N TYR A 207 11.49 -3.75 -12.76
CA TYR A 207 10.96 -4.64 -11.72
C TYR A 207 9.48 -5.00 -11.94
N LEU A 208 8.64 -4.02 -12.28
CA LEU A 208 7.21 -4.25 -12.53
C LEU A 208 6.98 -5.00 -13.84
N LEU A 209 7.75 -4.71 -14.89
CA LEU A 209 7.69 -5.42 -16.17
C LEU A 209 8.11 -6.89 -16.01
N GLU A 210 9.22 -7.16 -15.33
CA GLU A 210 9.69 -8.52 -15.00
C GLU A 210 8.70 -9.27 -14.10
N GLY A 211 7.99 -8.53 -13.22
CA GLY A 211 6.90 -9.05 -12.38
C GLY A 211 5.63 -9.39 -13.16
N GLY A 212 5.56 -9.06 -14.46
CA GLY A 212 4.45 -9.41 -15.35
C GLY A 212 3.46 -8.28 -15.65
N MET A 213 3.72 -7.05 -15.22
CA MET A 213 2.93 -5.89 -15.66
C MET A 213 3.24 -5.54 -17.11
N SER A 214 2.26 -5.05 -17.83
CA SER A 214 2.47 -4.43 -19.14
C SER A 214 2.83 -2.95 -19.01
N GLN A 215 3.50 -2.39 -20.03
CA GLN A 215 3.76 -0.95 -20.07
C GLN A 215 2.46 -0.13 -20.06
N SER A 216 1.38 -0.68 -20.62
CA SER A 216 0.05 -0.04 -20.59
C SER A 216 -0.52 0.03 -19.17
N ASP A 217 -0.33 -1.00 -18.34
CA ASP A 217 -0.76 -0.99 -16.93
C ASP A 217 0.04 0.04 -16.12
N ILE A 218 1.36 0.12 -16.35
CA ILE A 218 2.23 1.13 -15.71
C ILE A 218 1.77 2.54 -16.07
N ASN A 219 1.49 2.79 -17.34
CA ASN A 219 1.00 4.09 -17.80
C ASN A 219 -0.38 4.41 -17.20
N ALA A 220 -1.29 3.44 -17.15
CA ALA A 220 -2.60 3.60 -16.54
C ALA A 220 -2.52 3.99 -15.04
N ILE A 221 -1.57 3.42 -14.29
CA ILE A 221 -1.33 3.84 -12.90
C ILE A 221 -0.86 5.30 -12.86
N LYS A 222 0.11 5.69 -13.69
CA LYS A 222 0.62 7.07 -13.72
C LYS A 222 -0.49 8.07 -14.03
N GLU A 223 -1.32 7.77 -15.01
CA GLU A 223 -2.48 8.59 -15.40
C GLU A 223 -3.56 8.64 -14.30
N LYS A 224 -3.81 7.51 -13.64
CA LYS A 224 -4.77 7.43 -12.54
C LYS A 224 -4.32 8.25 -11.33
N LEU A 225 -3.03 8.17 -10.98
CA LEU A 225 -2.47 8.78 -9.78
C LEU A 225 -2.17 10.27 -9.92
N LEU A 226 -1.83 10.77 -11.10
CA LEU A 226 -1.42 12.16 -11.27
C LEU A 226 -2.61 13.05 -11.68
N GLU A 227 -2.65 14.26 -11.11
CA GLU A 227 -3.54 15.30 -11.60
C GLU A 227 -3.10 15.69 -13.02
N THR A 228 -4.05 15.79 -13.95
CA THR A 228 -3.79 16.38 -15.25
C THR A 228 -3.93 17.90 -15.12
N ASN A 229 -2.95 18.67 -15.59
CA ASN A 229 -3.15 20.10 -15.79
C ASN A 229 -4.27 20.31 -16.81
N LEU A 230 -5.36 20.89 -16.37
CA LEU A 230 -6.37 21.46 -17.24
C LEU A 230 -5.88 22.80 -17.78
#